data_67581cae61c3de558fbcb676d1d06791
#
_entry.id   67581cae61c3de558fbcb676d1d06791
#
_cell.length_a   1.000
_cell.length_b   1.000
_cell.length_c   1.000
_cell.angle_alpha   90.00
_cell.angle_beta   90.00
_cell.angle_gamma   90.00
#
_symmetry.space_group_name_H-M   'P 1'
#
loop_
_entity.id
_entity.type
_entity.pdbx_description
1 polymer ?
#
loop_
_entity_poly.entity_id
_entity_poly.type
_entity_poly.pdbx_seq_one_letter_code
_entity_poly.pdbx_strand_id
1 'polypeptide(L)'
;MILIFSAPSGSGKSTLVNYLLEQRQDLEFSISCTTRAPRGQEQNGREYYFISNEEFVRRIQNGDFIEYENVYAGTYYGTLKSEIERIEQQGHHVVFDVDVKGGINLKRYFGPRALSIFVAPPSIEELRRRLEGRATDSPEKIEERLRKADIELADAPHFDCIIVNDNLTRAQHELEERVTAFLQS
;
A
#
# COMPACT_ATOMS: atom_id res chain seq x y z
N MET A 1 -13.49 8.18 3.95
CA MET A 1 -12.99 6.93 4.58
C MET A 1 -11.67 6.52 3.92
N ILE A 2 -10.87 5.71 4.61
CA ILE A 2 -9.50 5.36 4.21
C ILE A 2 -9.38 3.84 4.14
N LEU A 3 -8.84 3.30 3.04
CA LEU A 3 -8.51 1.89 2.87
C LEU A 3 -7.00 1.73 2.81
N ILE A 4 -6.42 0.88 3.65
CA ILE A 4 -4.98 0.69 3.76
C ILE A 4 -4.67 -0.77 3.44
N PHE A 5 -3.93 -1.00 2.36
CA PHE A 5 -3.51 -2.34 1.93
C PHE A 5 -2.04 -2.57 2.23
N SER A 6 -1.75 -3.69 2.85
CA SER A 6 -0.38 -4.18 3.06
C SER A 6 -0.28 -5.68 2.78
N ALA A 7 0.88 -6.13 2.37
CA ALA A 7 1.13 -7.54 2.07
C ALA A 7 2.61 -7.82 1.89
N PRO A 8 3.06 -9.05 2.08
CA PRO A 8 4.34 -9.50 1.56
C PRO A 8 4.41 -9.42 0.04
N SER A 9 5.60 -9.15 -0.48
CA SER A 9 5.82 -9.13 -1.93
C SER A 9 5.45 -10.48 -2.57
N GLY A 10 4.57 -10.47 -3.57
CA GLY A 10 4.12 -11.69 -4.24
C GLY A 10 2.77 -12.24 -3.74
N SER A 11 2.17 -11.67 -2.71
CA SER A 11 0.86 -12.10 -2.18
C SER A 11 -0.33 -11.78 -3.10
N GLY A 12 -0.14 -10.92 -4.12
CA GLY A 12 -1.22 -10.53 -5.04
C GLY A 12 -1.98 -9.26 -4.63
N LYS A 13 -1.41 -8.44 -3.72
CA LYS A 13 -2.00 -7.18 -3.26
C LYS A 13 -2.42 -6.28 -4.42
N SER A 14 -1.50 -5.95 -5.32
CA SER A 14 -1.78 -5.04 -6.44
C SER A 14 -2.90 -5.54 -7.35
N THR A 15 -3.03 -6.86 -7.52
CA THR A 15 -4.13 -7.46 -8.29
C THR A 15 -5.48 -7.18 -7.63
N LEU A 16 -5.56 -7.33 -6.30
CA LEU A 16 -6.78 -7.09 -5.53
C LEU A 16 -7.10 -5.59 -5.45
N VAL A 17 -6.09 -4.74 -5.24
CA VAL A 17 -6.27 -3.27 -5.20
C VAL A 17 -6.77 -2.76 -6.55
N ASN A 18 -6.13 -3.17 -7.65
CA ASN A 18 -6.55 -2.75 -9.00
C ASN A 18 -7.98 -3.22 -9.31
N TYR A 19 -8.30 -4.48 -9.00
CA TYR A 19 -9.65 -4.99 -9.15
C TYR A 19 -10.66 -4.11 -8.40
N LEU A 20 -10.41 -3.78 -7.14
CA LEU A 20 -11.32 -2.96 -6.34
C LEU A 20 -11.49 -1.54 -6.93
N LEU A 21 -10.41 -0.92 -7.39
CA LEU A 21 -10.45 0.39 -8.04
C LEU A 21 -11.21 0.37 -9.38
N GLU A 22 -11.17 -0.73 -10.11
CA GLU A 22 -11.95 -0.92 -11.36
C GLU A 22 -13.45 -1.08 -11.08
N GLN A 23 -13.82 -1.72 -9.97
CA GLN A 23 -15.24 -1.95 -9.60
C GLN A 23 -15.87 -0.73 -8.94
N ARG A 24 -15.08 0.20 -8.35
CA ARG A 24 -15.59 1.28 -7.51
C ARG A 24 -15.01 2.63 -7.92
N GLN A 25 -15.83 3.46 -8.54
CA GLN A 25 -15.47 4.81 -8.97
C GLN A 25 -15.36 5.81 -7.82
N ASP A 26 -15.87 5.46 -6.63
CA ASP A 26 -15.77 6.27 -5.41
C ASP A 26 -14.47 6.05 -4.64
N LEU A 27 -13.55 5.23 -5.17
CA LEU A 27 -12.22 5.00 -4.61
C LEU A 27 -11.14 5.66 -5.45
N GLU A 28 -10.17 6.28 -4.79
CA GLU A 28 -9.03 6.89 -5.46
C GLU A 28 -7.72 6.56 -4.76
N PHE A 29 -6.71 6.21 -5.56
CA PHE A 29 -5.39 5.87 -5.05
C PHE A 29 -4.64 7.12 -4.59
N SER A 30 -4.06 7.07 -3.39
CA SER A 30 -3.22 8.16 -2.86
C SER A 30 -1.85 8.15 -3.49
N ILE A 31 -1.46 9.27 -4.10
CA ILE A 31 -0.17 9.45 -4.73
C ILE A 31 0.85 9.97 -3.71
N SER A 32 1.91 9.20 -3.48
CA SER A 32 2.99 9.58 -2.57
C SER A 32 3.96 10.58 -3.21
N CYS A 33 4.64 11.37 -2.38
CA CYS A 33 5.79 12.16 -2.76
C CYS A 33 7.08 11.35 -2.69
N THR A 34 8.03 11.65 -3.57
CA THR A 34 9.40 11.12 -3.48
C THR A 34 10.42 12.14 -3.96
N THR A 35 11.65 12.03 -3.43
CA THR A 35 12.80 12.86 -3.85
C THR A 35 13.68 12.18 -4.89
N ARG A 36 13.41 10.90 -5.22
CA ARG A 36 14.13 10.26 -6.31
C ARG A 36 13.68 10.80 -7.68
N ALA A 37 14.55 10.72 -8.65
CA ALA A 37 14.17 11.01 -10.04
C ALA A 37 13.15 9.98 -10.58
N PRO A 38 12.28 10.39 -11.51
CA PRO A 38 11.42 9.48 -12.25
C PRO A 38 12.20 8.38 -12.96
N ARG A 39 11.64 7.18 -13.06
CA ARG A 39 12.22 6.03 -13.76
C ARG A 39 11.37 5.70 -14.99
N GLY A 40 12.04 5.45 -16.11
CA GLY A 40 11.35 5.06 -17.33
C GLY A 40 10.25 6.04 -17.75
N GLN A 41 9.01 5.59 -17.73
CA GLN A 41 7.83 6.33 -18.17
C GLN A 41 7.03 6.97 -17.02
N GLU A 42 7.55 6.95 -15.79
CA GLU A 42 6.87 7.54 -14.63
C GLU A 42 6.62 9.04 -14.82
N GLN A 43 5.42 9.49 -14.45
CA GLN A 43 4.96 10.86 -14.63
C GLN A 43 4.64 11.51 -13.28
N ASN A 44 4.99 12.80 -13.16
CA ASN A 44 4.65 13.56 -11.97
C ASN A 44 3.13 13.68 -11.79
N GLY A 45 2.64 13.37 -10.59
CA GLY A 45 1.21 13.41 -10.28
C GLY A 45 0.44 12.17 -10.74
N ARG A 46 1.14 11.13 -11.19
CA ARG A 46 0.55 9.85 -11.57
C ARG A 46 1.10 8.71 -10.73
N GLU A 47 2.38 8.37 -10.89
CA GLU A 47 3.03 7.34 -10.06
C GLU A 47 3.50 7.92 -8.73
N TYR A 48 4.08 9.13 -8.79
CA TYR A 48 4.54 9.90 -7.63
C TYR A 48 4.44 11.40 -7.89
N TYR A 49 4.41 12.19 -6.82
CA TYR A 49 4.83 13.59 -6.86
C TYR A 49 6.35 13.65 -6.67
N PHE A 50 7.08 13.96 -7.76
CA PHE A 50 8.54 14.08 -7.73
C PHE A 50 8.93 15.49 -7.31
N ILE A 51 9.54 15.64 -6.13
CA ILE A 51 9.93 16.92 -5.56
C ILE A 51 11.42 16.91 -5.17
N SER A 52 12.04 18.10 -5.00
CA SER A 52 13.42 18.17 -4.56
C SER A 52 13.59 17.80 -3.09
N ASN A 53 14.83 17.47 -2.66
CA ASN A 53 15.13 17.22 -1.26
C ASN A 53 14.84 18.46 -0.38
N GLU A 54 15.15 19.65 -0.86
CA GLU A 54 14.92 20.92 -0.16
C GLU A 54 13.41 21.12 0.06
N GLU A 55 12.61 20.87 -0.98
CA GLU A 55 11.15 20.95 -0.89
C GLU A 55 10.59 19.93 0.10
N PHE A 56 11.10 18.70 0.06
CA PHE A 56 10.65 17.64 0.95
C PHE A 56 10.94 17.99 2.42
N VAL A 57 12.17 18.43 2.71
CA VAL A 57 12.59 18.85 4.07
C VAL A 57 11.75 20.05 4.55
N ARG A 58 11.49 21.03 3.68
CA ARG A 58 10.62 22.17 4.01
C ARG A 58 9.21 21.69 4.39
N ARG A 59 8.64 20.74 3.65
CA ARG A 59 7.31 20.17 3.95
C ARG A 59 7.30 19.36 5.24
N ILE A 60 8.40 18.67 5.59
CA ILE A 60 8.55 18.05 6.92
C ILE A 60 8.46 19.11 8.02
N GLN A 61 9.22 20.21 7.89
CA GLN A 61 9.23 21.29 8.88
C GLN A 61 7.86 21.96 9.04
N ASN A 62 7.08 22.07 7.96
CA ASN A 62 5.72 22.58 7.98
C ASN A 62 4.70 21.57 8.55
N GLY A 63 5.07 20.31 8.75
CA GLY A 63 4.14 19.27 9.18
C GLY A 63 3.12 18.86 8.11
N ASP A 64 3.48 18.98 6.82
CA ASP A 64 2.59 18.71 5.69
C ASP A 64 2.36 17.22 5.43
N PHE A 65 3.22 16.34 5.96
CA PHE A 65 3.11 14.90 5.78
C PHE A 65 2.26 14.22 6.87
N ILE A 66 1.55 13.18 6.46
CA ILE A 66 0.92 12.21 7.37
C ILE A 66 1.98 11.26 7.90
N GLU A 67 2.82 10.76 6.99
CA GLU A 67 3.96 9.90 7.26
C GLU A 67 5.04 10.17 6.21
N TYR A 68 6.29 9.91 6.57
CA TYR A 68 7.40 9.92 5.63
C TYR A 68 8.52 9.00 6.12
N GLU A 69 9.31 8.52 5.18
CA GLU A 69 10.46 7.65 5.46
C GLU A 69 11.68 8.05 4.62
N ASN A 70 12.86 7.96 5.23
CA ASN A 70 14.13 8.04 4.52
C ASN A 70 14.60 6.61 4.22
N VAL A 71 14.32 6.12 3.02
CA VAL A 71 14.56 4.72 2.62
C VAL A 71 16.05 4.47 2.32
N TYR A 72 16.70 5.45 1.67
CA TYR A 72 18.13 5.45 1.39
C TYR A 72 18.69 6.85 1.64
N ALA A 73 19.99 6.98 1.88
CA ALA A 73 20.62 8.28 2.12
C ALA A 73 20.19 9.34 1.09
N GLY A 74 19.36 10.29 1.52
CA GLY A 74 18.85 11.37 0.68
C GLY A 74 17.65 11.01 -0.19
N THR A 75 17.05 9.81 -0.08
CA THR A 75 15.84 9.44 -0.81
C THR A 75 14.67 9.28 0.16
N TYR A 76 13.74 10.21 0.07
CA TYR A 76 12.55 10.24 0.89
C TYR A 76 11.31 9.79 0.10
N TYR A 77 10.38 9.21 0.84
CA TYR A 77 9.00 8.94 0.41
C TYR A 77 8.05 9.41 1.50
N GLY A 78 6.87 9.87 1.14
CA GLY A 78 5.88 10.28 2.13
C GLY A 78 4.55 10.65 1.52
N THR A 79 3.52 10.66 2.35
CA THR A 79 2.15 10.98 1.98
C THR A 79 1.77 12.36 2.50
N LEU A 80 1.39 13.26 1.60
CA LEU A 80 0.93 14.61 1.94
C LEU A 80 -0.51 14.59 2.49
N LYS A 81 -0.77 15.41 3.51
CA LYS A 81 -2.13 15.69 4.00
C LYS A 81 -3.03 16.25 2.89
N SER A 82 -2.47 17.15 2.08
CA SER A 82 -3.18 17.76 0.96
C SER A 82 -3.66 16.76 -0.10
N GLU A 83 -2.96 15.63 -0.27
CA GLU A 83 -3.41 14.57 -1.17
C GLU A 83 -4.70 13.92 -0.69
N ILE A 84 -4.79 13.65 0.61
CA ILE A 84 -6.00 13.10 1.23
C ILE A 84 -7.14 14.09 1.12
N GLU A 85 -6.89 15.36 1.45
CA GLU A 85 -7.88 16.43 1.33
C GLU A 85 -8.39 16.57 -0.10
N ARG A 86 -7.51 16.49 -1.11
CA ARG A 86 -7.87 16.53 -2.52
C ARG A 86 -8.86 15.42 -2.89
N ILE A 87 -8.57 14.19 -2.51
CA ILE A 87 -9.41 13.02 -2.79
C ILE A 87 -10.76 13.15 -2.06
N GLU A 88 -10.75 13.52 -0.78
CA GLU A 88 -11.97 13.69 0.01
C GLU A 88 -12.86 14.84 -0.50
N GLN A 89 -12.27 15.94 -0.99
CA GLN A 89 -13.03 17.06 -1.61
C GLN A 89 -13.76 16.66 -2.89
N GLN A 90 -13.28 15.61 -3.58
CA GLN A 90 -13.97 15.04 -4.76
C GLN A 90 -15.10 14.06 -4.34
N GLY A 91 -15.28 13.82 -3.06
CA GLY A 91 -16.24 12.85 -2.53
C GLY A 91 -15.78 11.43 -2.60
N HIS A 92 -14.48 11.20 -2.89
CA HIS A 92 -13.89 9.87 -2.98
C HIS A 92 -13.32 9.39 -1.64
N HIS A 93 -13.13 8.08 -1.53
CA HIS A 93 -12.43 7.43 -0.44
C HIS A 93 -10.99 7.12 -0.85
N VAL A 94 -10.07 7.22 0.09
CA VAL A 94 -8.64 7.10 -0.17
C VAL A 94 -8.18 5.65 -0.10
N VAL A 95 -7.37 5.22 -1.06
CA VAL A 95 -6.73 3.90 -1.07
C VAL A 95 -5.22 4.05 -0.95
N PHE A 96 -4.64 3.38 0.04
CA PHE A 96 -3.19 3.26 0.23
C PHE A 96 -2.71 1.86 -0.11
N ASP A 97 -1.60 1.78 -0.84
CA ASP A 97 -0.79 0.58 -1.04
C ASP A 97 0.59 0.81 -0.43
N VAL A 98 0.81 0.31 0.78
CA VAL A 98 2.01 0.57 1.58
C VAL A 98 2.62 -0.72 2.12
N ASP A 99 3.83 -0.64 2.64
CA ASP A 99 4.41 -1.75 3.38
C ASP A 99 3.70 -1.96 4.75
N VAL A 100 4.06 -3.02 5.45
CA VAL A 100 3.38 -3.42 6.69
C VAL A 100 3.54 -2.36 7.79
N LYS A 101 4.74 -1.78 7.94
CA LYS A 101 4.99 -0.73 8.92
C LYS A 101 4.21 0.54 8.62
N GLY A 102 4.22 0.95 7.34
CA GLY A 102 3.42 2.08 6.86
C GLY A 102 1.93 1.86 7.12
N GLY A 103 1.42 0.66 6.84
CA GLY A 103 0.02 0.30 7.09
C GLY A 103 -0.38 0.42 8.56
N ILE A 104 0.44 -0.10 9.47
CA ILE A 104 0.22 0.02 10.92
C ILE A 104 0.25 1.49 11.37
N ASN A 105 1.20 2.28 10.87
CA ASN A 105 1.31 3.69 11.21
C ASN A 105 0.12 4.51 10.69
N LEU A 106 -0.29 4.29 9.45
CA LEU A 106 -1.47 4.94 8.86
C LEU A 106 -2.75 4.54 9.62
N LYS A 107 -2.92 3.26 9.97
CA LYS A 107 -4.06 2.82 10.79
C LYS A 107 -4.10 3.54 12.14
N ARG A 108 -2.95 3.68 12.79
CA ARG A 108 -2.85 4.42 14.06
C ARG A 108 -3.21 5.91 13.90
N TYR A 109 -2.78 6.52 12.79
CA TYR A 109 -3.05 7.92 12.51
C TYR A 109 -4.54 8.18 12.21
N PHE A 110 -5.16 7.37 11.35
CA PHE A 110 -6.55 7.57 10.93
C PHE A 110 -7.59 6.96 11.89
N GLY A 111 -7.18 6.02 12.74
CA GLY A 111 -8.05 5.37 13.72
C GLY A 111 -9.27 4.69 13.08
N PRO A 112 -10.49 4.99 13.56
CA PRO A 112 -11.72 4.37 13.06
C PRO A 112 -12.10 4.80 11.63
N ARG A 113 -11.53 5.89 11.12
CA ARG A 113 -11.75 6.33 9.72
C ARG A 113 -11.06 5.43 8.69
N ALA A 114 -10.20 4.50 9.12
CA ALA A 114 -9.45 3.62 8.25
C ALA A 114 -9.79 2.15 8.48
N LEU A 115 -9.92 1.40 7.37
CA LEU A 115 -9.90 -0.07 7.35
C LEU A 115 -8.52 -0.52 6.86
N SER A 116 -7.78 -1.21 7.71
CA SER A 116 -6.48 -1.80 7.35
C SER A 116 -6.66 -3.26 6.94
N ILE A 117 -6.16 -3.60 5.74
CA ILE A 117 -6.35 -4.88 5.07
C ILE A 117 -4.99 -5.51 4.81
N PHE A 118 -4.77 -6.68 5.35
CA PHE A 118 -3.57 -7.47 5.07
C PHE A 118 -3.88 -8.55 4.06
N VAL A 119 -3.19 -8.55 2.91
CA VAL A 119 -3.32 -9.60 1.90
C VAL A 119 -2.26 -10.67 2.13
N ALA A 120 -2.70 -11.84 2.60
CA ALA A 120 -1.84 -12.97 2.91
C ALA A 120 -1.77 -13.97 1.74
N PRO A 121 -0.59 -14.56 1.46
CA PRO A 121 -0.53 -15.78 0.65
C PRO A 121 -1.11 -16.95 1.47
N PRO A 122 -1.56 -18.03 0.84
CA PRO A 122 -2.08 -19.20 1.58
C PRO A 122 -0.97 -19.94 2.36
N SER A 123 0.27 -19.88 1.91
CA SER A 123 1.44 -20.40 2.61
C SER A 123 2.74 -19.76 2.06
N ILE A 124 3.84 -19.97 2.79
CA ILE A 124 5.18 -19.53 2.35
C ILE A 124 5.63 -20.32 1.11
N GLU A 125 5.29 -21.60 1.01
CA GLU A 125 5.59 -22.46 -0.15
C GLU A 125 4.91 -21.92 -1.42
N GLU A 126 3.63 -21.53 -1.31
CA GLU A 126 2.91 -20.93 -2.42
C GLU A 126 3.50 -19.56 -2.79
N LEU A 127 3.91 -18.75 -1.80
CA LEU A 127 4.59 -17.48 -2.05
C LEU A 127 5.90 -17.70 -2.80
N ARG A 128 6.71 -18.69 -2.40
CA ARG A 128 7.93 -19.10 -3.10
C ARG A 128 7.63 -19.42 -4.56
N ARG A 129 6.65 -20.29 -4.80
CA ARG A 129 6.25 -20.68 -6.16
C ARG A 129 5.87 -19.48 -7.03
N ARG A 130 5.16 -18.50 -6.46
CA ARG A 130 4.76 -17.26 -7.15
C ARG A 130 5.95 -16.37 -7.48
N LEU A 131 6.91 -16.26 -6.56
CA LEU A 131 8.12 -15.46 -6.78
C LEU A 131 9.01 -16.09 -7.85
N GLU A 132 9.22 -17.41 -7.82
CA GLU A 132 9.96 -18.15 -8.83
C GLU A 132 9.30 -18.06 -10.21
N GLY A 133 7.98 -18.16 -10.28
CA GLY A 133 7.21 -18.09 -11.52
C GLY A 133 7.28 -16.75 -12.25
N ARG A 134 7.69 -15.66 -11.58
CA ARG A 134 7.89 -14.35 -12.22
C ARG A 134 9.17 -14.27 -13.03
N ALA A 135 10.14 -15.16 -12.79
CA ALA A 135 11.45 -15.23 -13.47
C ALA A 135 12.22 -13.89 -13.54
N THR A 136 11.96 -12.98 -12.60
CA THR A 136 12.56 -11.63 -12.56
C THR A 136 13.65 -11.49 -11.50
N ASP A 137 13.66 -12.38 -10.50
CA ASP A 137 14.56 -12.31 -9.35
C ASP A 137 15.54 -13.50 -9.33
N SER A 138 16.74 -13.28 -8.81
CA SER A 138 17.70 -14.37 -8.55
C SER A 138 17.24 -15.23 -7.36
N PRO A 139 17.73 -16.48 -7.23
CA PRO A 139 17.41 -17.33 -6.09
C PRO A 139 17.70 -16.68 -4.74
N GLU A 140 18.82 -15.97 -4.62
CA GLU A 140 19.21 -15.25 -3.39
C GLU A 140 18.20 -14.18 -3.01
N LYS A 141 17.69 -13.44 -4.01
CA LYS A 141 16.70 -12.40 -3.82
C LYS A 141 15.33 -12.96 -3.44
N ILE A 142 14.98 -14.14 -3.97
CA ILE A 142 13.76 -14.86 -3.56
C ILE A 142 13.86 -15.25 -2.08
N GLU A 143 14.99 -15.80 -1.62
CA GLU A 143 15.21 -16.14 -0.22
C GLU A 143 15.16 -14.92 0.72
N GLU A 144 15.70 -13.77 0.28
CA GLU A 144 15.59 -12.52 1.01
C GLU A 144 14.13 -12.07 1.16
N ARG A 145 13.35 -12.15 0.07
CA ARG A 145 11.92 -11.81 0.08
C ARG A 145 11.10 -12.74 0.96
N LEU A 146 11.41 -14.03 0.98
CA LEU A 146 10.71 -15.00 1.83
C LEU A 146 11.00 -14.76 3.31
N ARG A 147 12.28 -14.48 3.68
CA ARG A 147 12.61 -14.09 5.06
C ARG A 147 11.89 -12.82 5.50
N LYS A 148 11.78 -11.83 4.60
CA LYS A 148 11.01 -10.61 4.88
C LYS A 148 9.53 -10.94 5.03
N ALA A 149 8.98 -11.81 4.19
CA ALA A 149 7.58 -12.22 4.25
C ALA A 149 7.22 -12.92 5.57
N ASP A 150 8.10 -13.75 6.13
CA ASP A 150 7.89 -14.35 7.46
C ASP A 150 7.71 -13.29 8.56
N ILE A 151 8.53 -12.24 8.53
CA ILE A 151 8.42 -11.12 9.47
C ILE A 151 7.12 -10.35 9.25
N GLU A 152 6.79 -10.04 8.00
CA GLU A 152 5.59 -9.29 7.64
C GLU A 152 4.30 -10.06 7.97
N LEU A 153 4.29 -11.39 7.82
CA LEU A 153 3.15 -12.24 8.20
C LEU A 153 2.93 -12.27 9.71
N ALA A 154 3.98 -12.16 10.51
CA ALA A 154 3.85 -12.06 11.98
C ALA A 154 3.12 -10.77 12.42
N ASP A 155 3.15 -9.73 11.60
CA ASP A 155 2.47 -8.46 11.84
C ASP A 155 1.00 -8.43 11.34
N ALA A 156 0.56 -9.45 10.59
CA ALA A 156 -0.80 -9.52 10.07
C ALA A 156 -1.92 -9.34 11.11
N PRO A 157 -1.79 -9.84 12.37
CA PRO A 157 -2.79 -9.62 13.42
C PRO A 157 -3.00 -8.17 13.84
N HIS A 158 -2.13 -7.25 13.44
CA HIS A 158 -2.29 -5.80 13.70
C HIS A 158 -3.24 -5.10 12.72
N PHE A 159 -3.73 -5.82 11.71
CA PHE A 159 -4.67 -5.30 10.71
C PHE A 159 -6.12 -5.64 11.08
N ASP A 160 -7.06 -4.80 10.65
CA ASP A 160 -8.50 -5.00 10.93
C ASP A 160 -9.05 -6.26 10.25
N CYS A 161 -8.52 -6.61 9.07
CA CYS A 161 -8.86 -7.86 8.39
C CYS A 161 -7.69 -8.44 7.60
N ILE A 162 -7.72 -9.76 7.44
CA ILE A 162 -6.75 -10.53 6.65
C ILE A 162 -7.52 -11.21 5.52
N ILE A 163 -7.13 -10.93 4.28
CA ILE A 163 -7.66 -11.60 3.08
C ILE A 163 -6.62 -12.62 2.61
N VAL A 164 -6.97 -13.90 2.69
CA VAL A 164 -6.08 -14.97 2.17
C VAL A 164 -6.30 -15.13 0.67
N ASN A 165 -5.30 -14.78 -0.12
CA ASN A 165 -5.33 -14.87 -1.57
C ASN A 165 -4.85 -16.24 -2.06
N ASP A 166 -5.63 -17.27 -1.79
CA ASP A 166 -5.45 -18.64 -2.30
C ASP A 166 -6.23 -18.86 -3.61
N ASN A 167 -7.44 -18.32 -3.69
CA ASN A 167 -8.29 -18.26 -4.88
C ASN A 167 -8.66 -16.80 -5.13
N LEU A 168 -8.29 -16.29 -6.31
CA LEU A 168 -8.47 -14.88 -6.64
C LEU A 168 -9.93 -14.42 -6.56
N THR A 169 -10.87 -15.19 -7.14
CA THR A 169 -12.30 -14.83 -7.14
C THR A 169 -12.87 -14.77 -5.73
N ARG A 170 -12.50 -15.72 -4.87
CA ARG A 170 -12.92 -15.72 -3.47
C ARG A 170 -12.34 -14.53 -2.71
N ALA A 171 -11.05 -14.24 -2.90
CA ALA A 171 -10.40 -13.11 -2.27
C ALA A 171 -10.98 -11.76 -2.72
N GLN A 172 -11.33 -11.63 -4.00
CA GLN A 172 -12.03 -10.46 -4.54
C GLN A 172 -13.40 -10.26 -3.88
N HIS A 173 -14.20 -11.32 -3.80
CA HIS A 173 -15.53 -11.27 -3.18
C HIS A 173 -15.44 -10.89 -1.69
N GLU A 174 -14.57 -11.55 -0.93
CA GLU A 174 -14.35 -11.22 0.49
C GLU A 174 -13.90 -9.76 0.68
N LEU A 175 -12.99 -9.28 -0.19
CA LEU A 175 -12.55 -7.90 -0.16
C LEU A 175 -13.69 -6.91 -0.40
N GLU A 176 -14.54 -7.15 -1.40
CA GLU A 176 -15.71 -6.30 -1.68
C GLU A 176 -16.68 -6.25 -0.52
N GLU A 177 -16.98 -7.39 0.11
CA GLU A 177 -17.86 -7.47 1.28
C GLU A 177 -17.30 -6.64 2.44
N ARG A 178 -16.00 -6.79 2.78
CA ARG A 178 -15.35 -6.06 3.87
C ARG A 178 -15.33 -4.55 3.62
N VAL A 179 -14.95 -4.16 2.40
CA VAL A 179 -14.88 -2.75 2.02
C VAL A 179 -16.27 -2.12 2.01
N THR A 180 -17.28 -2.80 1.44
CA THR A 180 -18.65 -2.29 1.39
C THR A 180 -19.23 -2.11 2.78
N ALA A 181 -19.08 -3.09 3.66
CA ALA A 181 -19.54 -2.99 5.05
C ALA A 181 -18.88 -1.82 5.81
N PHE A 182 -17.57 -1.61 5.60
CA PHE A 182 -16.86 -0.50 6.22
C PHE A 182 -17.30 0.87 5.69
N LEU A 183 -17.49 1.02 4.38
CA LEU A 183 -17.90 2.29 3.79
C LEU A 183 -19.35 2.70 4.13
N GLN A 184 -20.17 1.75 4.56
CA GLN A 184 -21.57 1.95 4.97
C GLN A 184 -21.72 2.17 6.48
N SER A 185 -20.65 1.98 7.26
CA SER A 185 -20.65 2.18 8.72
C SER A 185 -20.43 3.63 9.10
#